data_619ba18b00f5e9c0b3378ed3f7987153
#
_entry.id   619ba18b00f5e9c0b3378ed3f7987153
#
_cell.length_a   1.000
_cell.length_b   1.000
_cell.length_c   1.000
_cell.angle_alpha   90.00
_cell.angle_beta   90.00
_cell.angle_gamma   90.00
#
_symmetry.space_group_name_H-M   'P 1'
#
loop_
_entity.id
_entity.type
_entity.pdbx_description
1 polymer ?
#
loop_
_entity_poly.entity_id
_entity_poly.type
_entity_poly.pdbx_seq_one_letter_code
_entity_poly.pdbx_strand_id
1 'polypeptide(L)'
;MPFSHLRVALIVPCYNEELTISSVIDEFKAVLPSISVFVFDNNSTDRTSWVAKMHGAIVHSVRLQGKGNVVRRMFADVEADIYVMVDGDATYCADDLPAHIQLMLKNRLDMVLGVRTNEDDDSGQYRRGHR
;
A
#
# COMPACT_ATOMS: atom_id res chain seq x y z
N MET A 1 4.45 -18.52 -6.67
CA MET A 1 3.43 -17.65 -7.22
C MET A 1 3.81 -17.24 -8.63
N PRO A 2 2.86 -17.12 -9.52
CA PRO A 2 3.18 -16.78 -10.91
C PRO A 2 3.87 -15.42 -11.07
N PHE A 3 3.70 -14.54 -10.09
CA PHE A 3 4.33 -13.23 -10.16
C PHE A 3 5.48 -13.08 -9.16
N SER A 4 6.05 -14.18 -8.71
CA SER A 4 7.06 -14.12 -7.66
C SER A 4 8.35 -13.42 -8.12
N HIS A 5 8.57 -13.33 -9.42
CA HIS A 5 9.74 -12.64 -9.95
C HIS A 5 9.56 -11.12 -9.99
N LEU A 6 8.37 -10.62 -9.69
CA LEU A 6 8.09 -9.20 -9.74
C LEU A 6 8.31 -8.57 -8.38
N ARG A 7 8.75 -7.32 -8.39
CA ARG A 7 8.90 -6.55 -7.16
C ARG A 7 7.57 -5.89 -6.85
N VAL A 8 6.98 -6.26 -5.72
CA VAL A 8 5.70 -5.70 -5.29
C VAL A 8 5.96 -4.77 -4.12
N ALA A 9 5.51 -3.55 -4.23
CA ALA A 9 5.63 -2.56 -3.18
C ALA A 9 4.25 -2.21 -2.64
N LEU A 10 4.10 -2.31 -1.33
CA LEU A 10 2.90 -1.88 -0.64
C LEU A 10 3.11 -0.46 -0.18
N ILE A 11 2.23 0.43 -0.58
CA ILE A 11 2.29 1.84 -0.23
C ILE A 11 1.16 2.13 0.73
N VAL A 12 1.51 2.60 1.92
CA VAL A 12 0.51 2.82 2.97
C VAL A 12 0.59 4.27 3.42
N PRO A 13 -0.28 5.12 2.89
CA PRO A 13 -0.35 6.49 3.41
C PRO A 13 -0.99 6.46 4.79
N CYS A 14 -0.38 7.15 5.73
CA CYS A 14 -0.81 7.11 7.12
C CYS A 14 -0.91 8.49 7.73
N TYR A 15 -1.89 8.63 8.59
CA TYR A 15 -1.98 9.78 9.46
C TYR A 15 -2.61 9.33 10.77
N ASN A 16 -1.79 9.29 11.84
CA ASN A 16 -2.24 8.87 13.17
C ASN A 16 -2.90 7.49 13.17
N GLU A 17 -2.16 6.52 12.65
CA GLU A 17 -2.65 5.14 12.54
C GLU A 17 -1.87 4.19 13.45
N GLU A 18 -1.36 4.67 14.58
CA GLU A 18 -0.48 3.83 15.40
C GLU A 18 -1.16 2.56 15.89
N LEU A 19 -2.50 2.56 16.01
CA LEU A 19 -3.20 1.39 16.52
C LEU A 19 -3.45 0.33 15.47
N THR A 20 -3.36 0.68 14.18
CA THR A 20 -3.70 -0.25 13.12
C THR A 20 -2.56 -0.57 12.18
N ILE A 21 -1.54 0.29 12.12
CA ILE A 21 -0.51 0.14 11.10
C ILE A 21 0.25 -1.16 11.24
N SER A 22 0.47 -1.65 12.45
CA SER A 22 1.21 -2.88 12.64
C SER A 22 0.48 -4.07 12.02
N SER A 23 -0.83 -4.17 12.23
CA SER A 23 -1.58 -5.29 11.67
C SER A 23 -1.64 -5.21 10.16
N VAL A 24 -1.72 -4.01 9.59
CA VAL A 24 -1.69 -3.87 8.14
C VAL A 24 -0.37 -4.43 7.58
N ILE A 25 0.74 -4.02 8.17
CA ILE A 25 2.05 -4.46 7.70
C ILE A 25 2.17 -5.98 7.85
N ASP A 26 1.81 -6.49 9.02
CA ASP A 26 2.00 -7.90 9.31
C ASP A 26 1.12 -8.78 8.43
N GLU A 27 -0.11 -8.36 8.16
CA GLU A 27 -1.00 -9.13 7.33
C GLU A 27 -0.51 -9.23 5.90
N PHE A 28 -0.02 -8.14 5.35
CA PHE A 28 0.50 -8.18 3.98
C PHE A 28 1.78 -9.00 3.88
N LYS A 29 2.64 -8.90 4.87
CA LYS A 29 3.85 -9.70 4.87
C LYS A 29 3.57 -11.18 5.03
N ALA A 30 2.50 -11.52 5.73
CA ALA A 30 2.12 -12.93 5.88
C ALA A 30 1.61 -13.50 4.55
N VAL A 31 0.88 -12.70 3.79
CA VAL A 31 0.33 -13.17 2.52
C VAL A 31 1.39 -13.19 1.43
N LEU A 32 2.27 -12.21 1.41
CA LEU A 32 3.31 -12.11 0.39
C LEU A 32 4.62 -11.73 1.07
N PRO A 33 5.38 -12.72 1.55
CA PRO A 33 6.58 -12.43 2.36
C PRO A 33 7.63 -11.57 1.66
N SER A 34 7.64 -11.57 0.34
CA SER A 34 8.62 -10.78 -0.40
C SER A 34 8.18 -9.33 -0.64
N ILE A 35 7.01 -8.95 -0.16
CA ILE A 35 6.51 -7.61 -0.38
C ILE A 35 7.37 -6.58 0.36
N SER A 36 7.65 -5.47 -0.29
CA SER A 36 8.32 -4.34 0.36
C SER A 36 7.25 -3.36 0.81
N VAL A 37 7.32 -2.95 2.08
CA VAL A 37 6.29 -2.08 2.64
C VAL A 37 6.87 -0.70 2.86
N PHE A 38 6.19 0.29 2.29
CA PHE A 38 6.58 1.70 2.42
C PHE A 38 5.43 2.45 3.06
N VAL A 39 5.68 3.06 4.20
CA VAL A 39 4.68 3.86 4.91
C VAL A 39 4.99 5.32 4.63
N PHE A 40 4.01 6.02 4.09
CA PHE A 40 4.14 7.45 3.85
C PHE A 40 3.38 8.18 4.95
N ASP A 41 4.13 8.65 5.93
CA ASP A 41 3.58 9.27 7.12
C ASP A 41 3.34 10.75 6.88
N ASN A 42 2.09 11.15 6.89
CA ASN A 42 1.69 12.50 6.55
C ASN A 42 1.50 13.32 7.83
N ASN A 43 2.63 13.60 8.51
CA ASN A 43 2.64 14.46 9.70
C ASN A 43 1.89 13.88 10.89
N SER A 44 2.00 12.57 11.11
CA SER A 44 1.40 11.96 12.29
C SER A 44 1.99 12.57 13.57
N THR A 45 1.15 12.77 14.55
CA THR A 45 1.58 13.27 15.85
C THR A 45 1.67 12.15 16.88
N ASP A 46 1.28 10.94 16.50
CA ASP A 46 1.38 9.78 17.37
C ASP A 46 2.61 8.95 17.02
N ARG A 47 2.61 7.66 17.37
CA ARG A 47 3.76 6.80 17.16
C ARG A 47 3.69 6.00 15.87
N THR A 48 2.88 6.42 14.91
CA THR A 48 2.70 5.71 13.66
C THR A 48 4.03 5.36 13.01
N SER A 49 4.91 6.33 12.85
CA SER A 49 6.19 6.13 12.20
C SER A 49 7.04 5.10 12.93
N TRP A 50 7.10 5.20 14.25
CA TRP A 50 7.90 4.28 15.05
C TRP A 50 7.37 2.86 14.96
N VAL A 51 6.04 2.70 15.07
CA VAL A 51 5.43 1.38 14.97
C VAL A 51 5.69 0.77 13.59
N ALA A 52 5.55 1.56 12.55
CA ALA A 52 5.78 1.07 11.19
C ALA A 52 7.22 0.57 11.03
N LYS A 53 8.19 1.32 11.53
CA LYS A 53 9.59 0.91 11.44
C LYS A 53 9.84 -0.37 12.20
N MET A 54 9.24 -0.50 13.36
CA MET A 54 9.43 -1.69 14.19
C MET A 54 8.87 -2.94 13.52
N HIS A 55 7.90 -2.79 12.63
CA HIS A 55 7.32 -3.91 11.90
C HIS A 55 7.94 -4.11 10.52
N GLY A 56 9.03 -3.42 10.25
CA GLY A 56 9.80 -3.70 9.05
C GLY A 56 9.45 -2.87 7.84
N ALA A 57 8.70 -1.79 8.02
CA ALA A 57 8.39 -0.90 6.92
C ALA A 57 9.47 0.17 6.76
N ILE A 58 9.64 0.64 5.55
CA ILE A 58 10.45 1.82 5.26
C ILE A 58 9.51 3.02 5.35
N VAL A 59 9.85 4.01 6.16
CA VAL A 59 8.98 5.14 6.42
C VAL A 59 9.50 6.37 5.70
N HIS A 60 8.63 7.01 4.94
CA HIS A 60 8.89 8.31 4.31
C HIS A 60 7.96 9.33 4.93
N SER A 61 8.48 10.49 5.28
CA SER A 61 7.65 11.57 5.80
C SER A 61 7.19 12.46 4.65
N VAL A 62 5.90 12.76 4.63
CA VAL A 62 5.31 13.60 3.60
C VAL A 62 4.69 14.80 4.28
N ARG A 63 5.24 15.98 4.02
CA ARG A 63 4.80 17.18 4.72
C ARG A 63 3.49 17.74 4.20
N LEU A 64 3.29 17.63 2.88
CA LEU A 64 2.08 18.18 2.29
C LEU A 64 0.93 17.22 2.48
N GLN A 65 -0.22 17.75 2.83
CA GLN A 65 -1.40 16.94 3.07
C GLN A 65 -1.98 16.45 1.75
N GLY A 66 -2.66 15.31 1.81
CA GLY A 66 -3.40 14.81 0.67
C GLY A 66 -2.76 13.61 0.00
N LYS A 67 -3.58 12.69 -0.44
CA LYS A 67 -3.11 11.46 -1.07
C LYS A 67 -2.43 11.70 -2.41
N GLY A 68 -2.76 12.78 -3.09
CA GLY A 68 -2.09 13.10 -4.34
C GLY A 68 -0.60 13.32 -4.15
N ASN A 69 -0.21 13.88 -3.02
CA ASN A 69 1.21 14.07 -2.73
C ASN A 69 1.89 12.76 -2.42
N VAL A 70 1.19 11.83 -1.80
CA VAL A 70 1.74 10.51 -1.53
C VAL A 70 1.96 9.76 -2.85
N VAL A 71 0.99 9.82 -3.76
CA VAL A 71 1.14 9.13 -5.04
C VAL A 71 2.34 9.68 -5.81
N ARG A 72 2.51 10.98 -5.80
CA ARG A 72 3.65 11.60 -6.47
C ARG A 72 4.97 11.14 -5.89
N ARG A 73 5.06 11.11 -4.55
CA ARG A 73 6.27 10.66 -3.87
C ARG A 73 6.51 9.17 -4.08
N MET A 74 5.43 8.41 -4.15
CA MET A 74 5.55 6.98 -4.39
C MET A 74 6.32 6.70 -5.68
N PHE A 75 5.91 7.32 -6.77
CA PHE A 75 6.59 7.07 -8.04
C PHE A 75 8.00 7.65 -8.08
N ALA A 76 8.25 8.71 -7.30
CA ALA A 76 9.56 9.31 -7.27
C ALA A 76 10.55 8.52 -6.41
N ASP A 77 10.08 7.98 -5.29
CA ASP A 77 10.96 7.42 -4.28
C ASP A 77 10.98 5.89 -4.22
N VAL A 78 10.01 5.21 -4.81
CA VAL A 78 9.90 3.77 -4.68
C VAL A 78 9.94 3.14 -6.06
N GLU A 79 10.85 2.19 -6.23
CA GLU A 79 10.99 1.49 -7.50
C GLU A 79 10.43 0.09 -7.35
N ALA A 80 9.43 -0.25 -8.14
CA ALA A 80 8.79 -1.56 -8.08
C ALA A 80 8.14 -1.88 -9.41
N ASP A 81 7.80 -3.15 -9.60
CA ASP A 81 7.07 -3.58 -10.79
C ASP A 81 5.57 -3.42 -10.57
N ILE A 82 5.12 -3.61 -9.35
CA ILE A 82 3.72 -3.51 -8.99
C ILE A 82 3.61 -2.65 -7.74
N TYR A 83 2.73 -1.66 -7.78
CA TYR A 83 2.45 -0.82 -6.63
C TYR A 83 1.07 -1.13 -6.12
N VAL A 84 0.95 -1.42 -4.82
CA VAL A 84 -0.32 -1.67 -4.17
C VAL A 84 -0.48 -0.59 -3.11
N MET A 85 -1.55 0.17 -3.17
CA MET A 85 -1.79 1.23 -2.20
C MET A 85 -3.00 0.88 -1.34
N VAL A 86 -2.81 0.92 -0.04
CA VAL A 86 -3.89 0.68 0.91
C VAL A 86 -3.81 1.72 2.01
N ASP A 87 -4.93 1.97 2.66
CA ASP A 87 -4.96 2.89 3.79
C ASP A 87 -4.43 2.20 5.05
N GLY A 88 -3.88 2.99 5.96
CA GLY A 88 -3.31 2.46 7.19
C GLY A 88 -4.33 2.11 8.25
N ASP A 89 -5.62 2.14 7.93
CA ASP A 89 -6.68 1.90 8.91
C ASP A 89 -7.17 0.45 8.95
N ALA A 90 -6.47 -0.43 8.24
CA ALA A 90 -6.72 -1.88 8.31
C ALA A 90 -8.05 -2.32 7.74
N THR A 91 -8.59 -1.61 6.77
CA THR A 91 -9.89 -1.99 6.20
C THR A 91 -9.78 -2.86 4.95
N TYR A 92 -8.59 -3.12 4.46
CA TYR A 92 -8.40 -3.96 3.29
C TYR A 92 -8.05 -5.39 3.73
N CYS A 93 -8.61 -6.37 3.06
CA CYS A 93 -8.30 -7.77 3.35
C CYS A 93 -7.05 -8.19 2.58
N ALA A 94 -5.96 -8.42 3.29
CA ALA A 94 -4.70 -8.77 2.65
C ALA A 94 -4.78 -10.08 1.89
N ASP A 95 -5.66 -10.98 2.31
CA ASP A 95 -5.80 -12.26 1.64
C ASP A 95 -6.27 -12.13 0.20
N ASP A 96 -6.87 -11.00 -0.15
CA ASP A 96 -7.32 -10.76 -1.52
C ASP A 96 -6.20 -10.27 -2.45
N LEU A 97 -5.04 -9.96 -1.90
CA LEU A 97 -3.98 -9.37 -2.69
C LEU A 97 -3.51 -10.24 -3.85
N PRO A 98 -3.25 -11.53 -3.66
CA PRO A 98 -2.77 -12.33 -4.80
C PRO A 98 -3.76 -12.35 -5.96
N ALA A 99 -5.06 -12.42 -5.65
CA ALA A 99 -6.07 -12.41 -6.71
C ALA A 99 -6.10 -11.07 -7.43
N HIS A 100 -5.95 -9.97 -6.68
CA HIS A 100 -5.94 -8.65 -7.29
C HIS A 100 -4.72 -8.47 -8.19
N ILE A 101 -3.57 -8.96 -7.77
CA ILE A 101 -2.37 -8.87 -8.58
C ILE A 101 -2.54 -9.66 -9.87
N GLN A 102 -3.08 -10.86 -9.78
CA GLN A 102 -3.30 -11.66 -10.97
C GLN A 102 -4.27 -11.01 -11.92
N LEU A 103 -5.33 -10.42 -11.39
CA LEU A 103 -6.29 -9.72 -12.22
C LEU A 103 -5.66 -8.52 -12.89
N MET A 104 -4.82 -7.80 -12.19
CA MET A 104 -4.11 -6.66 -12.74
C MET A 104 -3.21 -7.08 -13.90
N LEU A 105 -2.46 -8.15 -13.71
CA LEU A 105 -1.57 -8.63 -14.75
C LEU A 105 -2.35 -9.12 -15.97
N LYS A 106 -3.45 -9.81 -15.73
CA LYS A 106 -4.27 -10.33 -16.81
C LYS A 106 -4.87 -9.22 -17.66
N ASN A 107 -5.25 -8.12 -17.02
CA ASN A 107 -5.91 -7.02 -17.72
C ASN A 107 -4.98 -5.86 -18.00
N ARG A 108 -3.69 -6.02 -17.75
CA ARG A 108 -2.69 -4.98 -18.00
C ARG A 108 -2.95 -3.70 -17.23
N LEU A 109 -3.38 -3.86 -16.00
CA LEU A 109 -3.51 -2.74 -15.10
C LEU A 109 -2.17 -2.47 -14.46
N ASP A 110 -1.93 -1.23 -14.08
CA ASP A 110 -0.65 -0.83 -13.51
C ASP A 110 -0.66 -0.69 -12.01
N MET A 111 -1.81 -0.65 -11.40
CA MET A 111 -1.89 -0.38 -9.97
C MET A 111 -3.14 -1.00 -9.39
N VAL A 112 -3.01 -1.52 -8.19
CA VAL A 112 -4.13 -2.00 -7.40
C VAL A 112 -4.24 -1.12 -6.18
N LEU A 113 -5.42 -0.57 -5.94
CA LEU A 113 -5.69 0.19 -4.74
C LEU A 113 -6.49 -0.65 -3.79
N GLY A 114 -5.99 -0.74 -2.57
CA GLY A 114 -6.76 -1.36 -1.52
C GLY A 114 -7.81 -0.38 -1.08
N VAL A 115 -9.05 -0.83 -1.03
CA VAL A 115 -10.15 0.05 -0.69
C VAL A 115 -10.85 -0.47 0.54
N ARG A 116 -11.64 0.39 1.14
CA ARG A 116 -12.46 -0.03 2.24
C ARG A 116 -13.41 -1.06 1.76
N THR A 117 -13.68 -1.98 2.61
CA THR A 117 -14.45 -3.11 2.20
C THR A 117 -15.92 -2.89 2.25
N ASN A 118 -16.37 -1.72 2.63
CA ASN A 118 -17.80 -1.57 2.71
C ASN A 118 -18.32 -1.16 1.36
N GLU A 119 -18.54 0.05 1.06
CA GLU A 119 -19.38 0.33 -0.07
C GLU A 119 -18.63 0.64 -1.33
N ASP A 120 -17.41 0.98 -1.26
CA ASP A 120 -16.74 1.44 -2.42
C ASP A 120 -15.78 0.49 -3.00
N ASP A 121 -16.11 -0.69 -2.91
CA ASP A 121 -15.26 -1.72 -3.23
C ASP A 121 -14.85 -1.84 -4.65
N ASP A 122 -15.51 -1.23 -5.54
CA ASP A 122 -15.21 -1.41 -6.92
C ASP A 122 -14.04 -0.58 -7.40
N SER A 123 -13.45 0.22 -6.57
CA SER A 123 -12.40 1.12 -7.03
C SER A 123 -11.01 0.60 -6.75
N GLY A 124 -10.83 -0.69 -6.61
CA GLY A 124 -9.55 -1.22 -6.26
C GLY A 124 -8.52 -1.24 -7.36
N GLN A 125 -8.88 -0.93 -8.58
CA GLN A 125 -7.97 -1.09 -9.70
C GLN A 125 -7.87 0.17 -10.53
N TYR A 126 -6.65 0.42 -10.99
CA TYR A 126 -6.38 1.56 -11.85
C TYR A 126 -5.58 1.13 -13.02
N ARG A 127 -5.73 1.82 -14.12
CA ARG A 127 -4.95 1.63 -15.30
C ARG A 127 -4.09 2.85 -15.50
N ARG A 128 -2.82 2.63 -15.89
CA ARG A 128 -1.95 3.75 -16.13
C ARG A 128 -2.51 4.59 -17.28
N GLY A 129 -2.48 5.87 -17.15
CA GLY A 129 -3.02 6.75 -18.16
C GLY A 129 -4.50 6.98 -18.03
N HIS A 130 -5.14 6.29 -17.12
CA HIS A 130 -6.55 6.44 -16.91
C HIS A 130 -6.78 7.51 -15.86
N ARG A 131 -6.70 8.71 -16.20
CA ARG A 131 -6.80 9.78 -15.21
C ARG A 131 -7.71 10.86 -15.65
#